data_dd710a488c6de4d75b7632410355afda
#
_entry.id   dd710a488c6de4d75b7632410355afda
#
_cell.length_a   1.000
_cell.length_b   1.000
_cell.length_c   1.000
_cell.angle_alpha   90.00
_cell.angle_beta   90.00
_cell.angle_gamma   90.00
#
_symmetry.space_group_name_H-M   'P 1'
#
loop_
_entity.id
_entity.type
_entity.pdbx_description
1 polymer ?
#
loop_
_entity_poly.entity_id
_entity_poly.type
_entity_poly.pdbx_seq_one_letter_code
_entity_poly.pdbx_strand_id
1 'polypeptide(L)'
;MKKKSDKNLMGNNFNNQIWIVFLVSIFIYLSFGFFSTKPINIDYNRFQKMIKSHDISKIVVIKNQEIIEISLKEEALLNTTYKDELESSNLLSNTYGPHYKLEVSSIESFEKRYDDLISSLGRENSNEIEYLTESRTDIYSFLQTWGFTILILIGFWFLLRRMSTGGGPGGQIFNIGKSKASLFDKESKIKLSFKDVAGLE
;
A
#
# COMPACT_ATOMS: atom_id res chain seq x y z
N MET A 1 -18.88 -47.60 26.07
CA MET A 1 -19.05 -46.16 25.75
C MET A 1 -17.81 -45.65 25.04
N LYS A 2 -17.86 -45.43 23.71
CA LYS A 2 -16.76 -44.88 22.93
C LYS A 2 -16.79 -43.35 23.02
N LYS A 3 -15.77 -42.77 23.63
CA LYS A 3 -15.55 -41.34 23.70
C LYS A 3 -15.16 -40.83 22.28
N LYS A 4 -16.06 -40.12 21.63
CA LYS A 4 -15.78 -39.43 20.36
C LYS A 4 -14.72 -38.36 20.63
N SER A 5 -13.56 -38.49 20.00
CA SER A 5 -12.54 -37.45 19.96
C SER A 5 -13.08 -36.26 19.14
N ASP A 6 -13.33 -35.15 19.79
CA ASP A 6 -13.61 -33.90 19.14
C ASP A 6 -12.34 -33.44 18.39
N LYS A 7 -12.27 -33.79 17.12
CA LYS A 7 -11.23 -33.28 16.22
C LYS A 7 -11.41 -31.78 16.06
N ASN A 8 -10.42 -31.06 16.46
CA ASN A 8 -10.24 -29.62 16.36
C ASN A 8 -10.76 -29.03 15.01
N LEU A 9 -11.97 -28.52 15.03
CA LEU A 9 -12.56 -27.73 13.94
C LEU A 9 -11.89 -26.33 13.81
N MET A 10 -11.08 -25.95 14.78
CA MET A 10 -10.47 -24.61 14.85
C MET A 10 -9.25 -24.40 13.94
N GLY A 11 -8.58 -25.47 13.51
CA GLY A 11 -7.34 -25.37 12.72
C GLY A 11 -7.54 -24.98 11.27
N ASN A 12 -8.70 -25.29 10.68
CA ASN A 12 -8.93 -25.07 9.24
C ASN A 12 -9.47 -23.68 8.92
N ASN A 13 -10.24 -23.09 9.84
CA ASN A 13 -10.81 -21.73 9.65
C ASN A 13 -9.75 -20.65 9.78
N PHE A 14 -8.76 -20.81 10.65
CA PHE A 14 -7.71 -19.82 10.84
C PHE A 14 -6.80 -19.65 9.61
N ASN A 15 -6.51 -20.76 8.90
CA ASN A 15 -5.74 -20.71 7.65
C ASN A 15 -6.50 -19.98 6.52
N ASN A 16 -7.81 -20.16 6.44
CA ASN A 16 -8.63 -19.50 5.44
C ASN A 16 -8.76 -18.00 5.74
N GLN A 17 -8.86 -17.61 7.02
CA GLN A 17 -8.92 -16.20 7.42
C GLN A 17 -7.65 -15.41 7.06
N ILE A 18 -6.48 -16.03 7.17
CA ILE A 18 -5.22 -15.37 6.81
C ILE A 18 -5.12 -15.10 5.30
N TRP A 19 -5.59 -16.01 4.45
CA TRP A 19 -5.66 -15.77 3.01
C TRP A 19 -6.59 -14.61 2.66
N ILE A 20 -7.69 -14.48 3.37
CA ILE A 20 -8.62 -13.36 3.20
C ILE A 20 -7.92 -12.05 3.57
N VAL A 21 -7.21 -12.00 4.70
CA VAL A 21 -6.44 -10.80 5.11
C VAL A 21 -5.38 -10.44 4.08
N PHE A 22 -4.67 -11.42 3.53
CA PHE A 22 -3.66 -11.20 2.49
C PHE A 22 -4.28 -10.65 1.20
N LEU A 23 -5.39 -11.23 0.72
CA LEU A 23 -6.11 -10.75 -0.45
C LEU A 23 -6.67 -9.34 -0.24
N VAL A 24 -7.23 -9.06 0.95
CA VAL A 24 -7.72 -7.72 1.31
C VAL A 24 -6.57 -6.72 1.33
N SER A 25 -5.39 -7.08 1.85
CA SER A 25 -4.22 -6.21 1.85
C SER A 25 -3.73 -5.90 0.42
N ILE A 26 -3.72 -6.90 -0.47
CA ILE A 26 -3.41 -6.70 -1.89
C ILE A 26 -4.46 -5.78 -2.54
N PHE A 27 -5.73 -6.02 -2.27
CA PHE A 27 -6.82 -5.20 -2.81
C PHE A 27 -6.70 -3.75 -2.36
N ILE A 28 -6.45 -3.51 -1.07
CA ILE A 28 -6.23 -2.16 -0.52
C ILE A 28 -5.01 -1.52 -1.19
N TYR A 29 -3.90 -2.24 -1.32
CA TYR A 29 -2.69 -1.74 -1.97
C TYR A 29 -2.94 -1.33 -3.43
N LEU A 30 -3.62 -2.17 -4.20
CA LEU A 30 -3.98 -1.86 -5.59
C LEU A 30 -4.98 -0.70 -5.67
N SER A 31 -5.93 -0.62 -4.75
CA SER A 31 -6.93 0.46 -4.70
C SER A 31 -6.30 1.82 -4.41
N PHE A 32 -5.23 1.88 -3.63
CA PHE A 32 -4.53 3.14 -3.33
C PHE A 32 -4.06 3.89 -4.58
N GLY A 33 -3.67 3.17 -5.63
CA GLY A 33 -3.26 3.77 -6.91
C GLY A 33 -4.41 4.35 -7.72
N PHE A 34 -5.62 3.81 -7.57
CA PHE A 34 -6.80 4.25 -8.35
C PHE A 34 -7.49 5.48 -7.77
N PHE A 35 -7.38 5.73 -6.47
CA PHE A 35 -8.04 6.85 -5.80
C PHE A 35 -7.17 8.10 -5.67
N SER A 36 -5.91 8.06 -6.09
CA SER A 36 -5.02 9.22 -6.02
C SER A 36 -5.25 10.12 -7.24
N THR A 37 -5.98 11.19 -7.04
CA THR A 37 -6.02 12.31 -7.99
C THR A 37 -4.67 13.02 -7.94
N LYS A 38 -3.95 13.01 -9.08
CA LYS A 38 -2.65 13.69 -9.17
C LYS A 38 -2.86 15.08 -9.73
N PRO A 39 -2.36 16.14 -9.07
CA PRO A 39 -2.41 17.48 -9.61
C PRO A 39 -1.69 17.56 -10.96
N ILE A 40 -2.21 18.39 -11.85
CA ILE A 40 -1.67 18.57 -13.21
C ILE A 40 -0.35 19.34 -13.12
N ASN A 41 0.68 18.84 -13.80
CA ASN A 41 1.95 19.54 -13.85
C ASN A 41 1.88 20.75 -14.79
N ILE A 42 2.32 21.90 -14.33
CA ILE A 42 2.35 23.14 -15.11
C ILE A 42 3.74 23.78 -15.11
N ASP A 43 3.98 24.64 -16.08
CA ASP A 43 5.18 25.48 -16.14
C ASP A 43 5.02 26.80 -15.39
N TYR A 44 6.14 27.49 -15.17
CA TYR A 44 6.17 28.78 -14.48
C TYR A 44 5.39 29.88 -15.23
N ASN A 45 5.36 29.83 -16.56
CA ASN A 45 4.63 30.82 -17.37
C ASN A 45 3.12 30.71 -17.13
N ARG A 46 2.63 29.49 -17.03
CA ARG A 46 1.22 29.24 -16.73
C ARG A 46 0.88 29.68 -15.31
N PHE A 47 1.73 29.36 -14.34
CA PHE A 47 1.61 29.86 -12.97
C PHE A 47 1.51 31.39 -12.91
N GLN A 48 2.40 32.11 -13.63
CA GLN A 48 2.33 33.56 -13.71
C GLN A 48 1.00 34.07 -14.27
N LYS A 49 0.46 33.45 -15.30
CA LYS A 49 -0.85 33.80 -15.86
C LYS A 49 -1.96 33.62 -14.82
N MET A 50 -1.99 32.52 -14.11
CA MET A 50 -2.96 32.24 -13.05
C MET A 50 -2.90 33.27 -11.90
N ILE A 51 -1.70 33.70 -11.50
CA ILE A 51 -1.52 34.76 -10.51
C ILE A 51 -2.12 36.09 -11.05
N LYS A 52 -1.80 36.48 -12.31
CA LYS A 52 -2.30 37.69 -12.94
C LYS A 52 -3.81 37.70 -13.14
N SER A 53 -4.41 36.56 -13.36
CA SER A 53 -5.87 36.42 -13.51
C SER A 53 -6.61 36.32 -12.18
N HIS A 54 -5.93 36.36 -11.02
CA HIS A 54 -6.51 36.19 -9.68
C HIS A 54 -7.23 34.87 -9.43
N ASP A 55 -6.85 33.82 -10.18
CA ASP A 55 -7.51 32.51 -10.14
C ASP A 55 -7.05 31.64 -8.97
N ILE A 56 -5.92 31.98 -8.33
CA ILE A 56 -5.29 31.18 -7.27
C ILE A 56 -5.86 31.54 -5.90
N SER A 57 -6.29 30.53 -5.14
CA SER A 57 -6.70 30.69 -3.74
C SER A 57 -5.56 30.38 -2.78
N LYS A 58 -4.77 29.33 -3.08
CA LYS A 58 -3.77 28.81 -2.15
C LYS A 58 -2.54 28.28 -2.88
N ILE A 59 -1.38 28.57 -2.31
CA ILE A 59 -0.07 28.05 -2.74
C ILE A 59 0.56 27.34 -1.56
N VAL A 60 0.94 26.08 -1.76
CA VAL A 60 1.66 25.28 -0.76
C VAL A 60 3.02 24.89 -1.31
N VAL A 61 4.07 25.40 -0.68
CA VAL A 61 5.46 25.08 -1.03
C VAL A 61 5.93 23.89 -0.23
N ILE A 62 6.21 22.78 -0.89
CA ILE A 62 6.72 21.55 -0.27
C ILE A 62 8.24 21.53 -0.40
N LYS A 63 8.94 22.00 0.65
CA LYS A 63 10.39 22.24 0.59
C LYS A 63 11.22 21.03 0.26
N ASN A 64 10.92 19.91 0.86
CA ASN A 64 11.73 18.68 0.72
C ASN A 64 11.50 17.92 -0.59
N GLN A 65 10.51 18.35 -1.39
CA GLN A 65 10.18 17.73 -2.68
C GLN A 65 10.40 18.70 -3.85
N GLU A 66 10.70 19.96 -3.58
CA GLU A 66 10.83 21.02 -4.58
C GLU A 66 9.58 21.16 -5.47
N ILE A 67 8.41 20.99 -4.84
CA ILE A 67 7.10 21.05 -5.49
C ILE A 67 6.31 22.21 -4.89
N ILE A 68 5.61 22.94 -5.76
CA ILE A 68 4.63 23.94 -5.40
C ILE A 68 3.25 23.42 -5.81
N GLU A 69 2.36 23.23 -4.87
CA GLU A 69 0.97 22.88 -5.09
C GLU A 69 0.12 24.13 -5.17
N ILE A 70 -0.79 24.16 -6.13
CA ILE A 70 -1.61 25.31 -6.45
C ILE A 70 -3.07 24.90 -6.42
N SER A 71 -3.86 25.59 -5.60
CA SER A 71 -5.30 25.44 -5.54
C SER A 71 -5.97 26.67 -6.17
N LEU A 72 -6.96 26.46 -7.01
CA LEU A 72 -7.76 27.51 -7.63
C LEU A 72 -8.89 27.96 -6.71
N LYS A 73 -9.36 29.17 -6.93
CA LYS A 73 -10.62 29.69 -6.36
C LYS A 73 -11.80 28.92 -6.96
N GLU A 74 -12.89 28.78 -6.20
CA GLU A 74 -14.11 28.11 -6.67
C GLU A 74 -14.68 28.75 -7.94
N GLU A 75 -14.59 30.08 -8.04
CA GLU A 75 -15.03 30.85 -9.21
C GLU A 75 -14.22 30.50 -10.46
N ALA A 76 -12.91 30.29 -10.30
CA ALA A 76 -12.02 29.92 -11.39
C ALA A 76 -12.30 28.50 -11.90
N LEU A 77 -12.73 27.56 -11.03
CA LEU A 77 -13.11 26.19 -11.41
C LEU A 77 -14.30 26.14 -12.38
N LEU A 78 -15.15 27.18 -12.38
CA LEU A 78 -16.27 27.31 -13.30
C LEU A 78 -15.86 27.78 -14.69
N ASN A 79 -14.65 28.31 -14.83
CA ASN A 79 -14.12 28.78 -16.11
C ASN A 79 -13.87 27.59 -17.05
N THR A 80 -14.38 27.66 -18.27
CA THR A 80 -14.22 26.60 -19.29
C THR A 80 -12.77 26.19 -19.51
N THR A 81 -11.82 27.15 -19.41
CA THR A 81 -10.38 26.89 -19.61
C THR A 81 -9.80 25.87 -18.60
N TYR A 82 -10.25 25.92 -17.35
CA TYR A 82 -9.80 24.98 -16.30
C TYR A 82 -10.69 23.76 -16.20
N LYS A 83 -11.99 23.95 -16.44
CA LYS A 83 -13.00 22.91 -16.31
C LYS A 83 -12.69 21.69 -17.17
N ASP A 84 -12.47 21.89 -18.47
CA ASP A 84 -12.24 20.80 -19.42
C ASP A 84 -10.96 20.00 -19.06
N GLU A 85 -9.93 20.70 -18.59
CA GLU A 85 -8.66 20.10 -18.19
C GLU A 85 -8.77 19.32 -16.87
N LEU A 86 -9.42 19.88 -15.86
CA LEU A 86 -9.62 19.26 -14.57
C LEU A 86 -10.60 18.08 -14.64
N GLU A 87 -11.61 18.17 -15.53
CA GLU A 87 -12.56 17.09 -15.79
C GLU A 87 -11.86 15.86 -16.36
N SER A 88 -10.98 16.07 -17.33
CA SER A 88 -10.18 14.98 -17.93
C SER A 88 -9.27 14.27 -16.91
N SER A 89 -8.89 14.97 -15.84
CA SER A 89 -7.99 14.48 -14.78
C SER A 89 -8.72 14.00 -13.52
N ASN A 90 -10.06 13.95 -13.52
CA ASN A 90 -10.90 13.67 -12.34
C ASN A 90 -10.66 14.61 -11.14
N LEU A 91 -10.11 15.80 -11.37
CA LEU A 91 -9.78 16.78 -10.32
C LEU A 91 -10.93 17.76 -10.04
N LEU A 92 -11.94 17.84 -10.90
CA LEU A 92 -13.10 18.71 -10.72
C LEU A 92 -13.89 18.43 -9.44
N SER A 93 -13.92 17.18 -8.99
CA SER A 93 -14.59 16.81 -7.73
C SER A 93 -13.83 17.25 -6.49
N ASN A 94 -12.57 17.67 -6.63
CA ASN A 94 -11.73 18.12 -5.53
C ASN A 94 -11.74 19.65 -5.43
N THR A 95 -12.82 20.22 -4.90
CA THR A 95 -13.01 21.65 -4.74
C THR A 95 -11.89 22.35 -3.95
N TYR A 96 -11.22 21.63 -3.07
CA TYR A 96 -10.19 22.20 -2.18
C TYR A 96 -8.76 22.10 -2.74
N GLY A 97 -8.55 21.37 -3.84
CA GLY A 97 -7.23 21.18 -4.44
C GLY A 97 -6.34 20.15 -3.71
N PRO A 98 -5.06 20.07 -4.05
CA PRO A 98 -4.36 20.83 -5.09
C PRO A 98 -4.79 20.44 -6.51
N HIS A 99 -5.01 21.43 -7.35
CA HIS A 99 -5.42 21.21 -8.75
C HIS A 99 -4.21 21.11 -9.68
N TYR A 100 -3.19 21.94 -9.42
CA TYR A 100 -1.97 22.02 -10.20
C TYR A 100 -0.73 21.85 -9.31
N LYS A 101 0.34 21.38 -9.93
CA LYS A 101 1.68 21.35 -9.33
C LYS A 101 2.69 21.96 -10.26
N LEU A 102 3.67 22.63 -9.68
CA LEU A 102 4.84 23.16 -10.35
C LEU A 102 6.09 22.56 -9.71
N GLU A 103 6.90 21.90 -10.51
CA GLU A 103 8.20 21.39 -10.08
C GLU A 103 9.26 22.49 -10.31
N VAL A 104 10.06 22.76 -9.30
CA VAL A 104 11.08 23.80 -9.35
C VAL A 104 12.45 23.23 -9.03
N SER A 105 13.48 23.80 -9.64
CA SER A 105 14.86 23.36 -9.38
C SER A 105 15.43 23.90 -8.06
N SER A 106 14.78 24.93 -7.48
CA SER A 106 15.16 25.52 -6.21
C SER A 106 13.99 26.34 -5.67
N ILE A 107 13.61 26.06 -4.43
CA ILE A 107 12.57 26.82 -3.73
C ILE A 107 12.97 28.27 -3.56
N GLU A 108 14.22 28.56 -3.20
CA GLU A 108 14.71 29.94 -3.02
C GLU A 108 14.58 30.77 -4.30
N SER A 109 14.93 30.18 -5.45
CA SER A 109 14.76 30.85 -6.74
C SER A 109 13.30 31.10 -7.10
N PHE A 110 12.42 30.17 -6.71
CA PHE A 110 10.98 30.34 -6.89
C PHE A 110 10.45 31.46 -5.98
N GLU A 111 10.76 31.43 -4.69
CA GLU A 111 10.33 32.46 -3.72
C GLU A 111 10.72 33.87 -4.20
N LYS A 112 11.97 34.04 -4.64
CA LYS A 112 12.43 35.33 -5.20
C LYS A 112 11.61 35.75 -6.40
N ARG A 113 11.36 34.88 -7.38
CA ARG A 113 10.55 35.18 -8.56
C ARG A 113 9.09 35.47 -8.21
N TYR A 114 8.57 34.77 -7.20
CA TYR A 114 7.22 35.01 -6.68
C TYR A 114 7.11 36.38 -6.05
N ASP A 115 8.06 36.77 -5.19
CA ASP A 115 8.09 38.09 -4.54
C ASP A 115 8.22 39.21 -5.56
N ASP A 116 9.08 39.07 -6.58
CA ASP A 116 9.22 39.97 -7.69
C ASP A 116 7.89 40.14 -8.46
N LEU A 117 7.20 39.01 -8.72
CA LEU A 117 5.91 39.02 -9.40
C LEU A 117 4.82 39.72 -8.58
N ILE A 118 4.68 39.38 -7.31
CA ILE A 118 3.69 40.00 -6.39
C ILE A 118 3.97 41.50 -6.22
N SER A 119 5.24 41.89 -6.10
CA SER A 119 5.64 43.30 -6.02
C SER A 119 5.28 44.08 -7.28
N SER A 120 5.36 43.45 -8.45
CA SER A 120 4.98 44.04 -9.73
C SER A 120 3.46 44.24 -9.90
N LEU A 121 2.65 43.41 -9.21
CA LEU A 121 1.19 43.43 -9.27
C LEU A 121 0.54 44.32 -8.21
N GLY A 122 1.32 44.83 -7.25
CA GLY A 122 0.85 45.64 -6.13
C GLY A 122 0.46 44.76 -4.91
N ARG A 123 0.57 45.35 -3.71
CA ARG A 123 0.35 44.66 -2.43
C ARG A 123 -1.05 44.08 -2.22
N GLU A 124 -2.04 44.60 -2.93
CA GLU A 124 -3.44 44.21 -2.78
C GLU A 124 -3.67 42.77 -3.21
N ASN A 125 -2.92 42.28 -4.19
CA ASN A 125 -3.03 40.90 -4.71
C ASN A 125 -2.38 39.84 -3.82
N SER A 126 -1.44 40.24 -2.94
CA SER A 126 -0.75 39.28 -2.06
C SER A 126 -1.61 38.82 -0.87
N ASN A 127 -2.59 39.62 -0.46
CA ASN A 127 -3.42 39.33 0.71
C ASN A 127 -4.54 38.31 0.42
N GLU A 128 -4.82 38.06 -0.86
CA GLU A 128 -5.88 37.15 -1.28
C GLU A 128 -5.38 35.68 -1.44
N ILE A 129 -4.06 35.51 -1.55
CA ILE A 129 -3.48 34.18 -1.78
C ILE A 129 -2.94 33.66 -0.46
N GLU A 130 -3.47 32.52 -0.01
CA GLU A 130 -2.94 31.81 1.14
C GLU A 130 -1.61 31.13 0.76
N TYR A 131 -0.49 31.64 1.31
CA TYR A 131 0.85 31.10 1.06
C TYR A 131 1.32 30.28 2.26
N LEU A 132 1.52 28.98 2.08
CA LEU A 132 1.98 28.06 3.11
C LEU A 132 3.28 27.39 2.68
N THR A 133 4.11 27.11 3.67
CA THR A 133 5.33 26.33 3.47
C THR A 133 5.29 25.11 4.37
N GLU A 134 5.44 23.92 3.77
CA GLU A 134 5.37 22.64 4.46
C GLU A 134 6.57 21.75 4.10
N SER A 135 6.81 20.75 4.93
CA SER A 135 7.67 19.62 4.61
C SER A 135 6.84 18.36 4.79
N ARG A 136 6.66 17.61 3.72
CA ARG A 136 5.82 16.41 3.74
C ARG A 136 6.66 15.16 3.51
N THR A 137 6.45 14.15 4.35
CA THR A 137 6.94 12.81 4.05
C THR A 137 6.02 12.20 3.00
N ASP A 138 6.56 11.88 1.85
CA ASP A 138 5.81 11.20 0.78
C ASP A 138 5.64 9.71 1.11
N ILE A 139 4.69 9.44 2.01
CA ILE A 139 4.32 8.07 2.40
C ILE A 139 3.80 7.30 1.19
N TYR A 140 3.14 7.99 0.25
CA TYR A 140 2.60 7.36 -0.95
C TYR A 140 3.72 6.84 -1.86
N SER A 141 4.72 7.67 -2.15
CA SER A 141 5.90 7.27 -2.93
C SER A 141 6.67 6.14 -2.26
N PHE A 142 6.83 6.22 -0.93
CA PHE A 142 7.42 5.14 -0.16
C PHE A 142 6.62 3.83 -0.28
N LEU A 143 5.30 3.88 -0.13
CA LEU A 143 4.43 2.70 -0.28
C LEU A 143 4.43 2.16 -1.70
N GLN A 144 4.46 3.02 -2.71
CA GLN A 144 4.54 2.61 -4.11
C GLN A 144 5.85 1.88 -4.42
N THR A 145 6.95 2.38 -3.87
CA THR A 145 8.29 1.80 -4.11
C THR A 145 8.52 0.53 -3.30
N TRP A 146 8.18 0.55 -2.01
CA TRP A 146 8.50 -0.51 -1.06
C TRP A 146 7.32 -1.42 -0.71
N GLY A 147 6.09 -0.97 -0.94
CA GLY A 147 4.89 -1.70 -0.53
C GLY A 147 4.78 -3.08 -1.16
N PHE A 148 5.15 -3.23 -2.43
CA PHE A 148 5.17 -4.52 -3.11
C PHE A 148 6.24 -5.45 -2.51
N THR A 149 7.41 -4.94 -2.20
CA THR A 149 8.49 -5.69 -1.55
C THR A 149 8.08 -6.17 -0.16
N ILE A 150 7.46 -5.29 0.62
CA ILE A 150 6.92 -5.62 1.95
C ILE A 150 5.85 -6.70 1.85
N LEU A 151 4.95 -6.60 0.87
CA LEU A 151 3.90 -7.59 0.60
C LEU A 151 4.50 -8.97 0.27
N ILE A 152 5.53 -9.02 -0.58
CA ILE A 152 6.24 -10.27 -0.89
C ILE A 152 6.88 -10.85 0.37
N LEU A 153 7.55 -10.05 1.19
CA LEU A 153 8.17 -10.51 2.43
C LEU A 153 7.16 -11.09 3.42
N ILE A 154 6.01 -10.41 3.58
CA ILE A 154 4.92 -10.91 4.42
C ILE A 154 4.37 -12.23 3.88
N GLY A 155 4.14 -12.32 2.57
CA GLY A 155 3.67 -13.54 1.91
C GLY A 155 4.67 -14.68 2.06
N PHE A 156 5.95 -14.41 1.87
CA PHE A 156 7.03 -15.39 2.04
C PHE A 156 7.17 -15.85 3.48
N TRP A 157 7.13 -14.93 4.45
CA TRP A 157 7.11 -15.29 5.87
C TRP A 157 5.92 -16.19 6.22
N PHE A 158 4.76 -15.90 5.64
CA PHE A 158 3.58 -16.73 5.81
C PHE A 158 3.74 -18.14 5.23
N LEU A 159 4.34 -18.25 4.04
CA LEU A 159 4.66 -19.54 3.42
C LEU A 159 5.62 -20.36 4.28
N LEU A 160 6.68 -19.74 4.79
CA LEU A 160 7.63 -20.39 5.69
C LEU A 160 6.95 -20.89 6.97
N ARG A 161 6.09 -20.05 7.57
CA ARG A 161 5.33 -20.45 8.76
C ARG A 161 4.42 -21.64 8.49
N ARG A 162 3.78 -21.69 7.33
CA ARG A 162 2.93 -22.82 6.91
C ARG A 162 3.73 -24.09 6.69
N MET A 163 4.93 -23.99 6.15
CA MET A 163 5.83 -25.14 5.96
C MET A 163 6.35 -25.68 7.28
N SER A 164 6.61 -24.80 8.26
CA SER A 164 7.14 -25.17 9.59
C SER A 164 6.11 -25.85 10.49
N THR A 165 4.81 -25.65 10.26
CA THR A 165 3.74 -26.19 11.13
C THR A 165 3.33 -27.64 10.77
N GLY A 166 4.18 -28.39 10.07
CA GLY A 166 4.10 -29.86 9.98
C GLY A 166 2.92 -30.49 9.24
N GLY A 167 2.07 -29.72 8.54
CA GLY A 167 0.85 -30.23 7.90
C GLY A 167 0.78 -30.08 6.38
N GLY A 168 1.79 -29.52 5.71
CA GLY A 168 1.80 -29.33 4.26
C GLY A 168 2.67 -30.34 3.52
N PRO A 169 2.59 -30.38 2.17
CA PRO A 169 3.42 -31.30 1.34
C PRO A 169 4.93 -31.15 1.56
N GLY A 170 5.38 -29.98 2.08
CA GLY A 170 6.80 -29.74 2.42
C GLY A 170 7.27 -30.37 3.72
N GLY A 171 6.36 -30.74 4.64
CA GLY A 171 6.71 -31.41 5.91
C GLY A 171 7.30 -32.81 5.72
N GLN A 172 7.07 -33.43 4.59
CA GLN A 172 7.64 -34.74 4.26
C GLN A 172 9.14 -34.65 3.91
N ILE A 173 9.61 -33.53 3.39
CA ILE A 173 11.00 -33.38 2.96
C ILE A 173 11.94 -33.33 4.17
N PHE A 174 11.51 -32.78 5.30
CA PHE A 174 12.28 -32.74 6.55
C PHE A 174 12.15 -33.99 7.43
N ASN A 175 11.31 -34.93 7.03
CA ASN A 175 11.17 -36.25 7.69
C ASN A 175 12.08 -37.33 7.11
N ILE A 176 12.87 -37.01 6.09
CA ILE A 176 13.90 -37.90 5.55
C ILE A 176 15.03 -37.95 6.58
N GLY A 177 15.06 -38.98 7.37
CA GLY A 177 16.05 -39.22 8.43
C GLY A 177 15.48 -39.50 9.80
N LYS A 178 14.19 -39.30 10.04
CA LYS A 178 13.53 -39.87 11.22
C LYS A 178 13.17 -41.32 10.92
N SER A 179 14.06 -42.21 11.26
CA SER A 179 13.77 -43.66 11.34
C SER A 179 12.46 -43.80 12.13
N LYS A 180 11.42 -44.31 11.48
CA LYS A 180 10.23 -44.80 12.17
C LYS A 180 10.61 -46.10 12.85
N ALA A 181 11.34 -46.03 13.95
CA ALA A 181 11.45 -47.15 14.86
C ALA A 181 10.05 -47.39 15.40
N SER A 182 9.30 -48.28 14.81
CA SER A 182 8.11 -48.82 15.44
C SER A 182 8.59 -49.63 16.65
N LEU A 183 8.27 -49.13 17.84
CA LEU A 183 8.37 -49.97 19.04
C LEU A 183 7.51 -51.20 18.76
N PHE A 184 8.19 -52.35 18.65
CA PHE A 184 7.52 -53.64 18.67
C PHE A 184 6.86 -53.78 20.01
N ASP A 185 5.56 -53.55 20.04
CA ASP A 185 4.75 -53.74 21.24
C ASP A 185 4.81 -55.21 21.62
N LYS A 186 5.34 -55.48 22.79
CA LYS A 186 5.52 -56.86 23.33
C LYS A 186 4.20 -57.60 23.57
N GLU A 187 3.07 -56.95 23.27
CA GLU A 187 1.76 -57.56 23.50
C GLU A 187 1.24 -58.45 22.35
N SER A 188 1.84 -58.41 21.16
CA SER A 188 1.56 -59.41 20.13
C SER A 188 2.49 -60.62 20.29
N LYS A 189 2.54 -61.18 21.48
CA LYS A 189 3.07 -62.54 21.65
C LYS A 189 2.11 -63.50 20.97
N ILE A 190 2.43 -63.87 19.75
CA ILE A 190 1.95 -65.13 19.19
C ILE A 190 2.51 -66.18 20.15
N LYS A 191 1.67 -66.69 21.04
CA LYS A 191 1.98 -67.82 21.89
C LYS A 191 2.00 -69.06 21.00
N LEU A 192 3.13 -69.30 20.36
CA LEU A 192 3.37 -70.54 19.71
C LEU A 192 3.51 -71.61 20.82
N SER A 193 2.53 -72.43 20.96
CA SER A 193 2.52 -73.62 21.86
C SER A 193 3.13 -74.80 21.11
N PHE A 194 3.86 -75.66 21.82
CA PHE A 194 4.38 -76.91 21.24
C PHE A 194 3.30 -77.80 20.64
N LYS A 195 2.03 -77.50 20.83
CA LYS A 195 0.91 -78.20 20.20
C LYS A 195 0.66 -77.77 18.74
N ASP A 196 1.25 -76.64 18.33
CA ASP A 196 1.10 -76.14 16.94
C ASP A 196 2.15 -76.69 16.00
N VAL A 197 3.06 -77.49 16.50
CA VAL A 197 4.01 -78.29 15.71
C VAL A 197 3.38 -79.67 15.48
N ALA A 198 2.51 -79.74 14.51
CA ALA A 198 1.95 -81.00 14.06
C ALA A 198 2.98 -81.74 13.17
N GLY A 199 3.30 -82.98 13.55
CA GLY A 199 3.84 -83.92 12.64
C GLY A 199 5.34 -84.21 12.74
N LEU A 200 5.67 -85.08 13.68
CA LEU A 200 6.72 -86.07 13.50
C LEU A 200 6.11 -87.45 13.94
N GLU A 201 5.51 -88.08 12.99
CA GLU A 201 5.50 -89.59 12.97
C GLU A 201 6.74 -90.07 12.27
#